data_27a6be658ab83fe90309eb3fa713c183
#
_entry.id   27a6be658ab83fe90309eb3fa713c183
#
_cell.length_a   1.000
_cell.length_b   1.000
_cell.length_c   1.000
_cell.angle_alpha   90.00
_cell.angle_beta   90.00
_cell.angle_gamma   90.00
#
_symmetry.space_group_name_H-M   'P 1'
#
loop_
_entity.id
_entity.type
_entity.pdbx_description
1 polymer ?
#
loop_
_entity_poly.entity_id
_entity_poly.type
_entity_poly.pdbx_seq_one_letter_code
_entity_poly.pdbx_strand_id
1 'polypeptide(L)'
;MPEVLVVDDSKVMREMVVACLRPYPDSRFTQASSGLEAIEQLTLKAYDLLVLDLNMPDIGGIEVVEFVRGQDQLRSLPIIIVTTRGDEASRERALQAGASLFMTKPFTPDSLQGAARSLLEKAPAKALDEAPRG
;
A
#
# COMPACT_ATOMS: atom_id res chain seq x y z
N MET A 1 14.37 0.71 -8.42
CA MET A 1 14.14 1.68 -7.35
C MET A 1 12.66 1.75 -7.03
N PRO A 2 12.24 1.17 -5.90
CA PRO A 2 10.80 1.11 -5.60
C PRO A 2 10.20 2.48 -5.33
N GLU A 3 9.03 2.69 -5.88
CA GLU A 3 8.22 3.88 -5.62
C GLU A 3 7.09 3.46 -4.69
N VAL A 4 7.04 4.08 -3.52
CA VAL A 4 6.08 3.72 -2.49
C VAL A 4 5.14 4.89 -2.24
N LEU A 5 3.84 4.64 -2.28
CA LEU A 5 2.84 5.65 -1.95
C LEU A 5 2.32 5.35 -0.55
N VAL A 6 2.43 6.32 0.35
CA VAL A 6 1.99 6.18 1.73
C VAL A 6 0.79 7.08 1.95
N VAL A 7 -0.34 6.49 2.33
CA VAL A 7 -1.61 7.19 2.44
C VAL A 7 -2.17 7.07 3.84
N ASP A 8 -2.34 8.20 4.52
CA ASP A 8 -2.90 8.27 5.86
C ASP A 8 -3.23 9.73 6.10
N ASP A 9 -4.34 10.02 6.77
CA ASP A 9 -4.67 11.42 7.04
C ASP A 9 -3.80 12.01 8.14
N SER A 10 -3.06 11.19 8.87
CA SER A 10 -2.14 11.65 9.91
C SER A 10 -0.75 11.80 9.34
N LYS A 11 -0.24 13.04 9.35
CA LYS A 11 1.12 13.29 8.87
C LYS A 11 2.14 12.53 9.68
N VAL A 12 1.93 12.45 11.00
CA VAL A 12 2.86 11.74 11.88
C VAL A 12 2.93 10.27 11.48
N MET A 13 1.79 9.67 11.18
CA MET A 13 1.79 8.26 10.78
C MET A 13 2.45 8.05 9.43
N ARG A 14 2.20 8.97 8.48
CA ARG A 14 2.87 8.85 7.19
C ARG A 14 4.38 8.89 7.34
N GLU A 15 4.86 9.83 8.16
CA GLU A 15 6.30 9.96 8.38
C GLU A 15 6.87 8.76 9.11
N MET A 16 6.09 8.17 10.01
CA MET A 16 6.52 6.97 10.70
C MET A 16 6.67 5.79 9.74
N VAL A 17 5.71 5.62 8.84
CA VAL A 17 5.78 4.57 7.83
C VAL A 17 7.01 4.78 6.94
N VAL A 18 7.24 6.01 6.49
CA VAL A 18 8.39 6.31 5.67
C VAL A 18 9.69 5.99 6.41
N ALA A 19 9.77 6.38 7.68
CA ALA A 19 10.96 6.11 8.46
C ALA A 19 11.21 4.61 8.62
N CYS A 20 10.15 3.83 8.79
CA CYS A 20 10.29 2.38 8.91
C CYS A 20 10.77 1.74 7.62
N LEU A 21 10.37 2.27 6.49
CA LEU A 21 10.69 1.66 5.20
C LEU A 21 11.94 2.25 4.54
N ARG A 22 12.44 3.37 5.07
CA ARG A 22 13.60 4.02 4.50
C ARG A 22 14.83 3.12 4.41
N PRO A 23 15.06 2.21 5.36
CA PRO A 23 16.19 1.28 5.22
C PRO A 23 16.10 0.36 4.01
N TYR A 24 14.95 0.21 3.40
CA TYR A 24 14.84 -0.57 2.18
C TYR A 24 15.56 0.22 1.09
N PRO A 25 16.63 -0.32 0.52
CA PRO A 25 17.53 0.49 -0.31
C PRO A 25 16.86 1.12 -1.51
N ASP A 26 17.21 2.37 -1.72
CA ASP A 26 16.82 3.11 -2.91
C ASP A 26 15.32 3.35 -3.10
N SER A 27 14.55 3.20 -2.03
CA SER A 27 13.11 3.46 -2.14
C SER A 27 12.84 4.95 -2.21
N ARG A 28 11.82 5.31 -2.98
CA ARG A 28 11.30 6.67 -3.04
C ARG A 28 9.90 6.68 -2.48
N PHE A 29 9.56 7.77 -1.79
CA PHE A 29 8.27 7.84 -1.10
C PHE A 29 7.48 9.05 -1.55
N THR A 30 6.18 8.85 -1.78
CA THR A 30 5.22 9.93 -1.99
C THR A 30 4.17 9.77 -0.92
N GLN A 31 3.71 10.86 -0.36
CA GLN A 31 2.70 10.83 0.70
C GLN A 31 1.41 11.44 0.19
N ALA A 32 0.29 10.87 0.63
CA ALA A 32 -1.03 11.41 0.33
C ALA A 32 -1.82 11.41 1.64
N SER A 33 -2.62 12.45 1.85
CA SER A 33 -3.33 12.62 3.10
C SER A 33 -4.80 12.22 3.02
N SER A 34 -5.25 11.75 1.88
CA SER A 34 -6.65 11.37 1.71
C SER A 34 -6.76 10.32 0.61
N GLY A 35 -7.92 9.67 0.56
CA GLY A 35 -8.18 8.70 -0.48
C GLY A 35 -8.21 9.33 -1.86
N LEU A 36 -8.76 10.53 -1.94
CA LEU A 36 -8.83 11.23 -3.21
C LEU A 36 -7.44 11.57 -3.72
N GLU A 37 -6.58 12.07 -2.83
CA GLU A 37 -5.19 12.35 -3.18
C GLU A 37 -4.47 11.09 -3.62
N ALA A 38 -4.74 9.97 -2.96
CA ALA A 38 -4.12 8.71 -3.32
C ALA A 38 -4.50 8.30 -4.74
N ILE A 39 -5.78 8.40 -5.07
CA ILE A 39 -6.25 8.06 -6.41
C ILE A 39 -5.59 8.95 -7.44
N GLU A 40 -5.49 10.24 -7.13
CA GLU A 40 -4.84 11.19 -8.01
C GLU A 40 -3.39 10.81 -8.28
N GLN A 41 -2.65 10.49 -7.22
CA GLN A 41 -1.27 10.09 -7.37
C GLN A 41 -1.13 8.81 -8.18
N LEU A 42 -2.03 7.88 -7.97
CA LEU A 42 -1.97 6.60 -8.68
C LEU A 42 -2.22 6.76 -10.18
N THR A 43 -2.90 7.82 -10.58
CA THR A 43 -3.08 8.08 -12.01
C THR A 43 -1.94 8.86 -12.62
N LEU A 44 -1.10 9.50 -11.79
CA LEU A 44 -0.02 10.34 -12.28
C LEU A 44 1.27 9.58 -12.55
N LYS A 45 1.53 8.51 -11.81
CA LYS A 45 2.74 7.74 -12.06
C LYS A 45 2.58 6.33 -11.51
N ALA A 46 3.51 5.46 -11.87
CA ALA A 46 3.48 4.07 -11.43
C ALA A 46 4.14 3.93 -10.07
N TYR A 47 3.54 3.11 -9.23
CA TYR A 47 4.07 2.80 -7.90
C TYR A 47 4.30 1.31 -7.79
N ASP A 48 5.19 0.93 -6.88
CA ASP A 48 5.52 -0.47 -6.63
C ASP A 48 4.86 -0.99 -5.36
N LEU A 49 4.42 -0.09 -4.50
CA LEU A 49 3.79 -0.49 -3.24
C LEU A 49 2.89 0.64 -2.77
N LEU A 50 1.73 0.28 -2.23
CA LEU A 50 0.80 1.21 -1.62
C LEU A 50 0.63 0.82 -0.17
N VAL A 51 0.89 1.76 0.76
CA VAL A 51 0.64 1.56 2.19
C VAL A 51 -0.51 2.50 2.55
N LEU A 52 -1.59 1.95 3.08
CA LEU A 52 -2.86 2.65 3.09
C LEU A 52 -3.61 2.44 4.39
N ASP A 53 -4.13 3.51 4.98
CA ASP A 53 -5.01 3.42 6.13
C ASP A 53 -6.46 3.25 5.66
N LEU A 54 -7.26 2.58 6.46
CA LEU A 54 -8.68 2.39 6.14
C LEU A 54 -9.52 3.61 6.47
N ASN A 55 -9.17 4.32 7.54
CA ASN A 55 -9.99 5.41 8.03
C ASN A 55 -9.51 6.74 7.52
N MET A 56 -10.20 7.26 6.52
CA MET A 56 -9.87 8.56 5.96
C MET A 56 -11.17 9.33 5.75
N PRO A 57 -11.11 10.66 5.82
CA PRO A 57 -12.34 11.46 5.87
C PRO A 57 -13.14 11.51 4.57
N ASP A 58 -12.50 11.38 3.44
CA ASP A 58 -13.21 11.51 2.17
C ASP A 58 -13.57 10.17 1.56
N ILE A 59 -12.58 9.47 1.03
CA ILE A 59 -12.78 8.15 0.45
C ILE A 59 -12.06 7.15 1.33
N GLY A 60 -12.76 6.13 1.77
CA GLY A 60 -12.18 5.15 2.68
C GLY A 60 -11.14 4.28 1.99
N GLY A 61 -10.30 3.65 2.80
CA GLY A 61 -9.24 2.82 2.26
C GLY A 61 -9.74 1.65 1.44
N ILE A 62 -10.86 1.04 1.84
CA ILE A 62 -11.40 -0.08 1.07
C ILE A 62 -11.79 0.37 -0.33
N GLU A 63 -12.34 1.57 -0.44
CA GLU A 63 -12.71 2.11 -1.74
C GLU A 63 -11.50 2.37 -2.62
N VAL A 64 -10.38 2.78 -2.00
CA VAL A 64 -9.14 2.94 -2.74
C VAL A 64 -8.65 1.59 -3.26
N VAL A 65 -8.72 0.55 -2.42
CA VAL A 65 -8.33 -0.80 -2.85
C VAL A 65 -9.18 -1.25 -4.02
N GLU A 66 -10.48 -1.02 -3.94
CA GLU A 66 -11.40 -1.40 -5.02
C GLU A 66 -11.06 -0.66 -6.31
N PHE A 67 -10.75 0.63 -6.19
CA PHE A 67 -10.35 1.40 -7.35
C PHE A 67 -9.11 0.80 -8.01
N VAL A 68 -8.09 0.49 -7.21
CA VAL A 68 -6.85 -0.06 -7.71
C VAL A 68 -7.09 -1.38 -8.43
N ARG A 69 -7.85 -2.27 -7.80
CA ARG A 69 -8.09 -3.59 -8.39
C ARG A 69 -8.98 -3.54 -9.63
N GLY A 70 -9.73 -2.46 -9.78
CA GLY A 70 -10.58 -2.29 -10.95
C GLY A 70 -9.89 -1.67 -12.15
N GLN A 71 -8.66 -1.18 -11.98
CA GLN A 71 -7.92 -0.55 -13.08
C GLN A 71 -6.90 -1.54 -13.62
N ASP A 72 -6.93 -1.78 -14.92
CA ASP A 72 -6.03 -2.76 -15.52
C ASP A 72 -4.58 -2.50 -15.19
N GLN A 73 -4.17 -1.25 -15.22
CA GLN A 73 -2.77 -0.89 -15.01
C GLN A 73 -2.34 -0.99 -13.56
N LEU A 74 -3.29 -1.00 -12.64
CA LEU A 74 -3.00 -0.99 -11.21
C LEU A 74 -3.33 -2.32 -10.53
N ARG A 75 -3.94 -3.22 -11.25
CA ARG A 75 -4.52 -4.43 -10.67
C ARG A 75 -3.54 -5.27 -9.86
N SER A 76 -2.28 -5.24 -10.20
CA SER A 76 -1.25 -6.04 -9.54
C SER A 76 -0.49 -5.28 -8.46
N LEU A 77 -0.83 -4.02 -8.21
CA LEU A 77 -0.10 -3.21 -7.24
C LEU A 77 -0.21 -3.83 -5.85
N PRO A 78 0.91 -4.14 -5.19
CA PRO A 78 0.83 -4.64 -3.82
C PRO A 78 0.30 -3.57 -2.88
N ILE A 79 -0.59 -3.97 -1.98
CA ILE A 79 -1.23 -3.04 -1.05
C ILE A 79 -1.12 -3.59 0.37
N ILE A 80 -0.55 -2.79 1.28
CA ILE A 80 -0.53 -3.11 2.70
C ILE A 80 -1.49 -2.14 3.39
N ILE A 81 -2.48 -2.68 4.07
CA ILE A 81 -3.36 -1.87 4.92
C ILE A 81 -2.70 -1.76 6.29
N VAL A 82 -2.59 -0.54 6.82
CA VAL A 82 -2.06 -0.30 8.16
C VAL A 82 -3.05 0.60 8.88
N THR A 83 -3.78 0.07 9.83
CA THR A 83 -4.90 0.80 10.43
C THR A 83 -5.03 0.50 11.92
N THR A 84 -5.65 1.43 12.66
CA THR A 84 -6.02 1.16 14.05
C THR A 84 -7.25 0.28 14.12
N ARG A 85 -7.97 0.12 13.00
CA ARG A 85 -9.21 -0.62 12.97
C ARG A 85 -8.94 -2.10 12.69
N GLY A 86 -8.59 -2.82 13.73
CA GLY A 86 -8.13 -4.19 13.60
C GLY A 86 -9.17 -5.27 13.83
N ASP A 87 -10.46 -4.92 13.81
CA ASP A 87 -11.49 -5.93 14.03
C ASP A 87 -11.56 -6.87 12.83
N GLU A 88 -12.05 -8.07 13.09
CA GLU A 88 -12.08 -9.12 12.08
C GLU A 88 -12.91 -8.74 10.85
N ALA A 89 -14.02 -8.05 11.07
CA ALA A 89 -14.85 -7.64 9.95
C ALA A 89 -14.13 -6.70 9.01
N SER A 90 -13.40 -5.72 9.55
CA SER A 90 -12.62 -4.80 8.73
C SER A 90 -11.52 -5.52 7.99
N ARG A 91 -10.85 -6.45 8.67
CA ARG A 91 -9.79 -7.22 8.05
C ARG A 91 -10.32 -8.03 6.86
N GLU A 92 -11.43 -8.71 7.06
CA GLU A 92 -12.01 -9.49 5.99
C GLU A 92 -12.44 -8.64 4.81
N ARG A 93 -13.06 -7.51 5.09
CA ARG A 93 -13.49 -6.62 4.01
C ARG A 93 -12.31 -6.10 3.20
N ALA A 94 -11.21 -5.75 3.88
CA ALA A 94 -10.03 -5.25 3.20
C ALA A 94 -9.42 -6.33 2.32
N LEU A 95 -9.30 -7.54 2.85
CA LEU A 95 -8.70 -8.63 2.08
C LEU A 95 -9.59 -9.05 0.92
N GLN A 96 -10.89 -9.08 1.13
CA GLN A 96 -11.81 -9.40 0.05
C GLN A 96 -11.80 -8.35 -1.04
N ALA A 97 -11.59 -7.09 -0.67
CA ALA A 97 -11.48 -6.02 -1.66
C ALA A 97 -10.20 -6.15 -2.48
N GLY A 98 -9.21 -6.87 -1.97
CA GLY A 98 -7.99 -7.10 -2.72
C GLY A 98 -6.71 -6.61 -2.07
N ALA A 99 -6.75 -6.24 -0.78
CA ALA A 99 -5.52 -5.85 -0.09
C ALA A 99 -4.59 -7.06 -0.02
N SER A 100 -3.29 -6.80 -0.16
CA SER A 100 -2.31 -7.89 -0.12
C SER A 100 -2.03 -8.33 1.30
N LEU A 101 -1.91 -7.37 2.22
CA LEU A 101 -1.66 -7.65 3.63
C LEU A 101 -2.42 -6.66 4.49
N PHE A 102 -2.72 -7.06 5.72
CA PHE A 102 -3.46 -6.22 6.66
C PHE A 102 -2.70 -6.20 7.97
N MET A 103 -2.34 -5.01 8.44
CA MET A 103 -1.60 -4.83 9.69
C MET A 103 -2.32 -3.82 10.57
N THR A 104 -2.24 -4.01 11.88
CA THR A 104 -2.85 -3.06 12.80
C THR A 104 -1.79 -2.19 13.43
N LYS A 105 -2.19 -0.97 13.78
CA LYS A 105 -1.35 -0.05 14.53
C LYS A 105 -1.55 -0.32 16.01
N PRO A 106 -0.50 -0.28 16.81
CA PRO A 106 0.87 0.02 16.45
C PRO A 106 1.55 -1.19 15.79
N PHE A 107 2.51 -0.90 14.94
CA PHE A 107 3.29 -1.94 14.28
C PHE A 107 4.76 -1.74 14.65
N THR A 108 5.58 -2.75 14.40
CA THR A 108 7.02 -2.58 14.62
C THR A 108 7.70 -2.28 13.29
N PRO A 109 8.84 -1.58 13.31
CA PRO A 109 9.57 -1.36 12.06
C PRO A 109 9.90 -2.66 11.36
N ASP A 110 10.28 -3.68 12.11
CA ASP A 110 10.63 -4.97 11.50
C ASP A 110 9.44 -5.60 10.81
N SER A 111 8.25 -5.54 11.40
CA SER A 111 7.10 -6.17 10.79
C SER A 111 6.70 -5.46 9.51
N LEU A 112 6.76 -4.13 9.50
CA LEU A 112 6.41 -3.38 8.31
C LEU A 112 7.45 -3.57 7.22
N GLN A 113 8.73 -3.54 7.57
CA GLN A 113 9.80 -3.79 6.60
C GLN A 113 9.69 -5.18 6.01
N GLY A 114 9.41 -6.17 6.83
CA GLY A 114 9.26 -7.53 6.34
C GLY A 114 8.11 -7.67 5.37
N ALA A 115 6.99 -7.04 5.69
CA ALA A 115 5.82 -7.08 4.83
C ALA A 115 6.14 -6.41 3.49
N ALA A 116 6.74 -5.23 3.53
CA ALA A 116 7.07 -4.51 2.31
C ALA A 116 8.05 -5.29 1.45
N ARG A 117 9.08 -5.83 2.09
CA ARG A 117 10.10 -6.58 1.37
C ARG A 117 9.50 -7.80 0.68
N SER A 118 8.66 -8.53 1.39
CA SER A 118 8.08 -9.74 0.80
C SER A 118 7.25 -9.42 -0.44
N LEU A 119 6.53 -8.29 -0.42
CA LEU A 119 5.71 -7.91 -1.56
C LEU A 119 6.54 -7.32 -2.68
N LEU A 120 7.52 -6.50 -2.35
CA LEU A 120 8.34 -5.86 -3.38
C LEU A 120 9.23 -6.87 -4.10
N GLU A 121 9.73 -7.84 -3.37
CA GLU A 121 10.58 -8.84 -4.00
C GLU A 121 9.81 -9.79 -4.89
N LYS A 122 8.52 -9.95 -4.62
CA LYS A 122 7.69 -10.74 -5.51
C LYS A 122 7.34 -10.02 -6.78
N ALA A 123 7.13 -8.73 -6.70
CA ALA A 123 6.67 -7.97 -7.84
C ALA A 123 7.58 -8.07 -9.06
N PRO A 124 8.89 -7.91 -8.91
CA PRO A 124 9.76 -8.06 -10.07
C PRO A 124 9.73 -9.45 -10.67
N ALA A 125 9.69 -10.45 -9.83
CA ALA A 125 9.61 -11.81 -10.33
C ALA A 125 8.33 -12.01 -11.10
N LYS A 126 7.28 -11.45 -10.62
CA LYS A 126 6.01 -11.55 -11.28
C LYS A 126 6.03 -10.87 -12.63
N ALA A 127 6.64 -9.72 -12.68
CA ALA A 127 6.76 -9.01 -13.94
C ALA A 127 7.57 -9.81 -14.95
N LEU A 128 8.62 -10.42 -14.50
CA LEU A 128 9.41 -11.25 -15.36
C LEU A 128 8.63 -12.44 -15.88
N ASP A 129 7.80 -12.96 -15.02
CA ASP A 129 7.02 -14.09 -15.41
C ASP A 129 6.10 -13.74 -16.52
N GLU A 130 5.47 -12.64 -16.40
CA GLU A 130 4.55 -12.23 -17.41
C GLU A 130 5.22 -12.04 -18.72
N ALA A 131 6.38 -11.49 -18.67
CA ALA A 131 7.06 -11.22 -19.90
C ALA A 131 7.55 -12.47 -20.56
N PRO A 132 8.26 -13.26 -19.91
CA PRO A 132 8.87 -14.36 -20.59
C PRO A 132 8.10 -15.58 -20.59
N ARG A 133 7.46 -15.88 -19.65
CA ARG A 133 6.96 -17.09 -19.63
C ARG A 133 5.68 -17.07 -19.78
N GLY A 134 5.41 -15.78 -19.92
CA GLY A 134 4.06 -15.73 -20.16
C GLY A 134 3.69 -16.82 -19.45
#